data_adea54fe1e3326eaa15967f55c732c67
#
_entry.id   adea54fe1e3326eaa15967f55c732c67
#
_cell.length_a   1.000
_cell.length_b   1.000
_cell.length_c   1.000
_cell.angle_alpha   90.00
_cell.angle_beta   90.00
_cell.angle_gamma   90.00
#
_symmetry.space_group_name_H-M   'P 1'
#
loop_
_entity.id
_entity.type
_entity.pdbx_description
1 polymer ?
#
loop_
_entity_poly.entity_id
_entity_poly.type
_entity_poly.pdbx_seq_one_letter_code
_entity_poly.pdbx_strand_id
1 'polypeptide(L)'
;MKLYLQTILNSISFENLPVKWQDFNLPNFSETKNLFDFQKNALKNAIKALHLYFKEKNADKTAMLAHYKNNDFKENLDYDLKKKQDSKTIKYLLEYDKDYPVIDNKISFAYFINRMSLWMATGAGKTLVIVKLIEILGKLIATNELPDNDILFLAHRDDLLEQFKKHIDEFNKLNSNTKIRIENLRDYENVKRENALPFDKNGITVFYYRSDLISDEHKEKIVNFKNYDNNGKWYILLDEAHKGDKEDSKRQILYSILSRNGFLFNFSATFIDPRDFVTCAFNFNLSKFVEDGFGKHIYVSSAEINAFREQTDFSEITKQKIVLKTLLLLTYINKYFEKINKAAGEIS
;
A
#
# COMPACT_ATOMS: atom_id res chain seq x y z
N MET A 1 17.83 -4.21 7.11
CA MET A 1 17.20 -5.29 6.35
C MET A 1 17.31 -4.99 4.86
N LYS A 2 17.67 -5.98 4.02
CA LYS A 2 17.85 -5.79 2.58
C LYS A 2 16.47 -5.76 1.89
N LEU A 3 16.26 -4.81 0.97
CA LEU A 3 15.03 -4.69 0.17
C LEU A 3 15.22 -5.52 -1.12
N TYR A 4 14.96 -6.81 -1.01
CA TYR A 4 15.28 -7.77 -2.08
C TYR A 4 14.54 -7.48 -3.38
N LEU A 5 13.21 -7.29 -3.32
CA LEU A 5 12.45 -6.99 -4.53
C LEU A 5 12.96 -5.71 -5.20
N GLN A 6 13.17 -4.64 -4.45
CA GLN A 6 13.70 -3.39 -5.03
C GLN A 6 15.05 -3.59 -5.69
N THR A 7 15.94 -4.39 -5.09
CA THR A 7 17.25 -4.71 -5.67
C THR A 7 17.09 -5.44 -7.01
N ILE A 8 16.19 -6.43 -7.07
CA ILE A 8 15.88 -7.17 -8.30
C ILE A 8 15.30 -6.22 -9.36
N LEU A 9 14.33 -5.37 -8.99
CA LEU A 9 13.69 -4.45 -9.92
C LEU A 9 14.64 -3.37 -10.45
N ASN A 10 15.64 -2.97 -9.67
CA ASN A 10 16.65 -2.01 -10.12
C ASN A 10 17.56 -2.57 -11.22
N SER A 11 17.72 -3.90 -11.32
CA SER A 11 18.44 -4.54 -12.42
C SER A 11 17.64 -4.66 -13.72
N ILE A 12 16.32 -4.43 -13.66
CA ILE A 12 15.42 -4.47 -14.83
C ILE A 12 15.24 -3.05 -15.35
N SER A 13 15.64 -2.77 -16.61
CA SER A 13 15.28 -1.49 -17.26
C SER A 13 13.79 -1.49 -17.61
N PHE A 14 13.10 -0.40 -17.27
CA PHE A 14 11.69 -0.23 -17.61
C PHE A 14 11.49 -0.18 -19.14
N GLU A 15 12.43 0.39 -19.84
CA GLU A 15 12.44 0.54 -21.31
C GLU A 15 12.61 -0.78 -22.06
N ASN A 16 13.05 -1.84 -21.36
CA ASN A 16 13.18 -3.20 -21.92
C ASN A 16 11.89 -4.04 -21.75
N LEU A 17 10.89 -3.55 -21.06
CA LEU A 17 9.61 -4.25 -20.95
C LEU A 17 8.88 -4.26 -22.31
N PRO A 18 7.96 -5.21 -22.58
CA PRO A 18 7.11 -5.16 -23.77
C PRO A 18 6.31 -3.86 -23.85
N VAL A 19 6.04 -3.37 -25.07
CA VAL A 19 5.39 -2.07 -25.32
C VAL A 19 4.11 -1.88 -24.49
N LYS A 20 3.23 -2.90 -24.40
CA LYS A 20 2.01 -2.85 -23.59
C LYS A 20 2.25 -2.59 -22.10
N TRP A 21 3.45 -2.87 -21.59
CA TRP A 21 3.88 -2.65 -20.20
C TRP A 21 4.58 -1.30 -20.01
N GLN A 22 4.79 -0.55 -21.08
CA GLN A 22 5.42 0.78 -21.06
C GLN A 22 4.43 1.89 -21.42
N ASP A 23 3.37 1.58 -22.19
CA ASP A 23 2.44 2.56 -22.75
C ASP A 23 1.47 3.12 -21.69
N PHE A 24 2.03 3.88 -20.74
CA PHE A 24 1.28 4.56 -19.71
C PHE A 24 1.68 6.03 -19.64
N ASN A 25 0.68 6.92 -19.65
CA ASN A 25 0.91 8.33 -19.38
C ASN A 25 1.10 8.56 -17.86
N LEU A 26 2.29 8.22 -17.35
CA LEU A 26 2.58 8.32 -15.92
C LEU A 26 2.58 9.75 -15.36
N PRO A 27 3.08 10.79 -16.08
CA PRO A 27 3.13 12.14 -15.53
C PRO A 27 1.76 12.73 -15.19
N ASN A 28 0.80 12.60 -16.08
CA ASN A 28 -0.48 13.28 -15.97
C ASN A 28 -1.44 12.55 -15.03
N PHE A 29 -1.90 13.24 -14.00
CA PHE A 29 -2.89 12.72 -13.06
C PHE A 29 -4.26 13.39 -13.25
N SER A 30 -4.31 14.71 -13.19
CA SER A 30 -5.50 15.52 -13.40
C SER A 30 -5.14 16.85 -14.08
N GLU A 31 -6.12 17.69 -14.34
CA GLU A 31 -5.90 19.02 -14.93
C GLU A 31 -4.93 19.88 -14.12
N THR A 32 -4.89 19.70 -12.81
CA THR A 32 -4.11 20.52 -11.87
C THR A 32 -2.95 19.78 -11.21
N LYS A 33 -2.82 18.47 -11.40
CA LYS A 33 -1.83 17.63 -10.71
C LYS A 33 -1.05 16.77 -11.69
N ASN A 34 0.27 16.85 -11.58
CA ASN A 34 1.20 15.93 -12.22
C ASN A 34 1.91 15.10 -11.14
N LEU A 35 2.30 13.88 -11.49
CA LEU A 35 3.09 13.04 -10.59
C LEU A 35 4.54 13.50 -10.55
N PHE A 36 5.10 13.56 -9.34
CA PHE A 36 6.54 13.76 -9.13
C PHE A 36 7.36 12.56 -9.61
N ASP A 37 8.64 12.77 -9.84
CA ASP A 37 9.54 11.72 -10.34
C ASP A 37 9.57 10.49 -9.42
N PHE A 38 9.60 10.68 -8.12
CA PHE A 38 9.56 9.56 -7.18
C PHE A 38 8.24 8.76 -7.25
N GLN A 39 7.10 9.42 -7.50
CA GLN A 39 5.81 8.74 -7.70
C GLN A 39 5.79 7.95 -9.01
N LYS A 40 6.32 8.52 -10.09
CA LYS A 40 6.51 7.81 -11.38
C LYS A 40 7.43 6.61 -11.22
N ASN A 41 8.52 6.73 -10.46
CA ASN A 41 9.45 5.63 -10.17
C ASN A 41 8.79 4.53 -9.34
N ALA A 42 7.93 4.88 -8.38
CA ALA A 42 7.12 3.91 -7.64
C ALA A 42 6.22 3.09 -8.59
N LEU A 43 5.55 3.76 -9.53
CA LEU A 43 4.70 3.11 -10.54
C LEU A 43 5.52 2.25 -11.51
N LYS A 44 6.66 2.74 -12.02
CA LYS A 44 7.55 1.95 -12.87
C LYS A 44 8.01 0.67 -12.17
N ASN A 45 8.37 0.76 -10.89
CA ASN A 45 8.74 -0.43 -10.11
C ASN A 45 7.55 -1.36 -9.86
N ALA A 46 6.34 -0.83 -9.63
CA ALA A 46 5.15 -1.65 -9.53
C ALA A 46 4.85 -2.40 -10.83
N ILE A 47 4.98 -1.75 -11.98
CA ILE A 47 4.83 -2.37 -13.31
C ILE A 47 5.87 -3.48 -13.51
N LYS A 48 7.15 -3.22 -13.21
CA LYS A 48 8.21 -4.23 -13.31
C LYS A 48 7.94 -5.44 -12.41
N ALA A 49 7.47 -5.22 -11.19
CA ALA A 49 7.15 -6.30 -10.25
C ALA A 49 5.98 -7.16 -10.75
N LEU A 50 4.93 -6.54 -11.31
CA LEU A 50 3.81 -7.26 -11.91
C LEU A 50 4.25 -8.05 -13.14
N HIS A 51 5.06 -7.46 -14.02
CA HIS A 51 5.62 -8.17 -15.19
C HIS A 51 6.46 -9.36 -14.76
N LEU A 52 7.37 -9.17 -13.80
CA LEU A 52 8.21 -10.25 -13.26
C LEU A 52 7.33 -11.39 -12.72
N TYR A 53 6.31 -11.09 -11.90
CA TYR A 53 5.47 -12.12 -11.28
C TYR A 53 4.56 -12.82 -12.31
N PHE A 54 3.78 -12.04 -13.08
CA PHE A 54 2.74 -12.60 -13.93
C PHE A 54 3.26 -13.12 -15.29
N LYS A 55 4.31 -12.50 -15.87
CA LYS A 55 4.82 -12.88 -17.20
C LYS A 55 6.07 -13.73 -17.11
N GLU A 56 7.10 -13.29 -16.38
CA GLU A 56 8.36 -14.05 -16.33
C GLU A 56 8.27 -15.28 -15.43
N LYS A 57 7.50 -15.21 -14.34
CA LYS A 57 7.30 -16.33 -13.41
C LYS A 57 5.94 -17.02 -13.57
N ASN A 58 5.10 -16.63 -14.54
CA ASN A 58 3.80 -17.22 -14.84
C ASN A 58 2.89 -17.33 -13.61
N ALA A 59 2.95 -16.36 -12.69
CA ALA A 59 2.28 -16.35 -11.38
C ALA A 59 2.60 -17.57 -10.49
N ASP A 60 3.72 -18.26 -10.78
CA ASP A 60 4.21 -19.37 -9.95
C ASP A 60 4.94 -18.82 -8.73
N LYS A 61 4.33 -19.01 -7.58
CA LYS A 61 4.82 -18.55 -6.28
C LYS A 61 6.13 -19.22 -5.89
N THR A 62 6.31 -20.50 -6.26
CA THR A 62 7.53 -21.26 -5.97
C THR A 62 8.69 -20.78 -6.84
N ALA A 63 8.43 -20.56 -8.14
CA ALA A 63 9.40 -19.98 -9.06
C ALA A 63 9.81 -18.56 -8.64
N MET A 64 8.84 -17.78 -8.11
CA MET A 64 9.13 -16.45 -7.59
C MET A 64 10.03 -16.51 -6.34
N LEU A 65 9.77 -17.41 -5.39
CA LEU A 65 10.63 -17.61 -4.22
C LEU A 65 12.03 -18.09 -4.63
N ALA A 66 12.12 -19.01 -5.60
CA ALA A 66 13.40 -19.45 -6.13
C ALA A 66 14.19 -18.29 -6.75
N HIS A 67 13.50 -17.37 -7.44
CA HIS A 67 14.12 -16.16 -7.98
C HIS A 67 14.68 -15.24 -6.88
N TYR A 68 13.96 -15.06 -5.75
CA TYR A 68 14.51 -14.34 -4.59
C TYR A 68 15.75 -15.04 -4.03
N LYS A 69 15.72 -16.38 -3.88
CA LYS A 69 16.86 -17.17 -3.38
C LYS A 69 18.08 -17.04 -4.28
N ASN A 70 17.90 -17.02 -5.59
CA ASN A 70 18.96 -16.79 -6.56
C ASN A 70 19.54 -15.36 -6.51
N ASN A 71 18.84 -14.42 -5.86
CA ASN A 71 19.28 -13.06 -5.57
C ASN A 71 19.65 -12.87 -4.09
N ASP A 72 20.29 -13.89 -3.50
CA ASP A 72 20.82 -13.90 -2.13
C ASP A 72 19.79 -13.87 -0.99
N PHE A 73 18.52 -14.14 -1.25
CA PHE A 73 17.53 -14.25 -0.18
C PHE A 73 17.78 -15.53 0.63
N LYS A 74 18.18 -15.37 1.90
CA LYS A 74 18.52 -16.49 2.82
C LYS A 74 17.63 -16.49 4.07
N GLU A 75 16.74 -15.51 4.23
CA GLU A 75 15.89 -15.38 5.42
C GLU A 75 14.80 -16.47 5.40
N ASN A 76 14.46 -16.98 6.59
CA ASN A 76 13.31 -17.86 6.74
C ASN A 76 12.10 -17.05 7.20
N LEU A 77 11.16 -16.83 6.31
CA LEU A 77 9.90 -16.12 6.56
C LEU A 77 8.68 -17.05 6.52
N ASP A 78 8.91 -18.35 6.66
CA ASP A 78 7.83 -19.34 6.74
C ASP A 78 6.95 -19.07 7.97
N TYR A 79 5.66 -19.28 7.82
CA TYR A 79 4.70 -19.07 8.89
C TYR A 79 4.68 -20.32 9.79
N ASP A 80 5.14 -20.17 11.05
CA ASP A 80 5.27 -21.25 12.02
C ASP A 80 3.98 -21.42 12.83
N LEU A 81 3.28 -22.55 12.66
CA LEU A 81 2.02 -22.85 13.33
C LEU A 81 2.20 -23.22 14.81
N LYS A 82 3.38 -23.74 15.21
CA LYS A 82 3.65 -24.14 16.60
C LYS A 82 3.67 -22.95 17.56
N LYS A 83 4.12 -21.81 17.09
CA LYS A 83 4.22 -20.59 17.92
C LYS A 83 2.85 -20.01 18.30
N LYS A 84 1.71 -20.53 17.72
CA LYS A 84 0.41 -19.85 17.75
C LYS A 84 -0.79 -20.80 17.73
N GLN A 85 -0.68 -21.97 18.35
CA GLN A 85 -1.63 -23.10 18.27
C GLN A 85 -3.12 -22.73 18.48
N ASP A 86 -3.44 -21.64 19.17
CA ASP A 86 -4.82 -21.22 19.47
C ASP A 86 -5.29 -19.96 18.69
N SER A 87 -4.54 -19.48 17.68
CA SER A 87 -4.93 -18.26 17.00
C SER A 87 -6.02 -18.49 15.94
N LYS A 88 -7.03 -17.63 15.90
CA LYS A 88 -8.05 -17.62 14.83
C LYS A 88 -7.41 -17.56 13.42
N THR A 89 -6.22 -16.99 13.32
CA THR A 89 -5.44 -16.85 12.08
C THR A 89 -5.05 -18.21 11.50
N ILE A 90 -4.63 -19.15 12.36
CA ILE A 90 -4.28 -20.52 11.95
C ILE A 90 -5.51 -21.23 11.42
N LYS A 91 -6.65 -21.09 12.09
CA LYS A 91 -7.90 -21.71 11.62
C LYS A 91 -8.24 -21.28 10.20
N TYR A 92 -8.07 -20.00 9.87
CA TYR A 92 -8.32 -19.53 8.49
C TYR A 92 -7.37 -20.17 7.49
N LEU A 93 -6.06 -20.20 7.76
CA LEU A 93 -5.10 -20.82 6.87
C LEU A 93 -5.37 -22.32 6.67
N LEU A 94 -5.77 -23.01 7.72
CA LEU A 94 -6.14 -24.45 7.65
C LEU A 94 -7.44 -24.71 6.88
N GLU A 95 -8.37 -23.77 6.83
CA GLU A 95 -9.56 -23.85 5.97
C GLU A 95 -9.21 -23.73 4.48
N TYR A 96 -8.06 -23.15 4.14
CA TYR A 96 -7.54 -23.01 2.77
C TYR A 96 -6.28 -23.86 2.57
N ASP A 97 -6.29 -25.11 3.07
CA ASP A 97 -5.15 -26.03 3.09
C ASP A 97 -4.56 -26.33 1.70
N LYS A 98 -5.40 -26.32 0.66
CA LYS A 98 -4.96 -26.50 -0.74
C LYS A 98 -4.09 -25.32 -1.24
N ASP A 99 -4.41 -24.11 -0.80
CA ASP A 99 -3.70 -22.88 -1.16
C ASP A 99 -2.53 -22.60 -0.21
N TYR A 100 -2.60 -23.12 1.03
CA TYR A 100 -1.62 -22.95 2.09
C TYR A 100 -1.22 -24.29 2.73
N PRO A 101 -0.57 -25.18 1.97
CA PRO A 101 -0.19 -26.50 2.48
C PRO A 101 0.77 -26.40 3.65
N VAL A 102 0.53 -27.23 4.65
CA VAL A 102 1.35 -27.31 5.86
C VAL A 102 2.36 -28.44 5.73
N ILE A 103 3.65 -28.11 5.87
CA ILE A 103 4.75 -29.08 5.91
C ILE A 103 5.53 -28.82 7.20
N ASP A 104 5.75 -29.84 8.02
CA ASP A 104 6.48 -29.73 9.29
C ASP A 104 5.98 -28.60 10.21
N ASN A 105 4.66 -28.46 10.33
CA ASN A 105 3.99 -27.37 11.06
C ASN A 105 4.33 -25.96 10.57
N LYS A 106 4.71 -25.80 9.30
CA LYS A 106 4.98 -24.51 8.67
C LYS A 106 4.26 -24.38 7.35
N ILE A 107 3.90 -23.14 7.02
CA ILE A 107 3.45 -22.75 5.68
C ILE A 107 4.59 -21.94 5.06
N SER A 108 5.06 -22.36 3.88
CA SER A 108 6.15 -21.68 3.21
C SER A 108 5.82 -20.23 2.87
N PHE A 109 6.80 -19.34 2.99
CA PHE A 109 6.70 -17.96 2.55
C PHE A 109 6.30 -17.83 1.07
N ALA A 110 6.61 -18.85 0.25
CA ALA A 110 6.17 -18.88 -1.15
C ALA A 110 4.69 -18.55 -1.31
N TYR A 111 3.83 -19.08 -0.43
CA TYR A 111 2.37 -18.89 -0.53
C TYR A 111 1.88 -17.48 -0.20
N PHE A 112 2.78 -16.61 0.29
CA PHE A 112 2.52 -15.20 0.60
C PHE A 112 3.29 -14.24 -0.30
N ILE A 113 4.00 -14.74 -1.33
CA ILE A 113 4.98 -13.95 -2.12
C ILE A 113 4.32 -13.09 -3.20
N ASN A 114 3.06 -13.36 -3.55
CA ASN A 114 2.30 -12.59 -4.54
C ASN A 114 1.84 -11.24 -3.97
N ARG A 115 2.83 -10.47 -3.54
CA ARG A 115 2.67 -9.13 -2.97
C ARG A 115 3.82 -8.21 -3.30
N MET A 116 3.56 -6.92 -3.19
CA MET A 116 4.61 -5.91 -3.10
C MET A 116 4.25 -4.87 -2.06
N SER A 117 5.26 -4.25 -1.48
CA SER A 117 5.09 -3.08 -0.64
C SER A 117 5.71 -1.84 -1.29
N LEU A 118 5.07 -0.69 -1.08
CA LEU A 118 5.55 0.62 -1.48
C LEU A 118 5.72 1.45 -0.22
N TRP A 119 6.97 1.66 0.18
CA TRP A 119 7.33 2.42 1.36
C TRP A 119 7.42 3.89 1.01
N MET A 120 6.37 4.64 1.31
CA MET A 120 6.27 6.06 0.96
C MET A 120 5.91 6.88 2.20
N ALA A 121 6.63 7.96 2.44
CA ALA A 121 6.40 8.86 3.56
C ALA A 121 4.96 9.40 3.61
N THR A 122 4.51 9.78 4.81
CA THR A 122 3.28 10.57 4.95
C THR A 122 3.43 11.89 4.19
N GLY A 123 2.42 12.27 3.42
CA GLY A 123 2.49 13.46 2.56
C GLY A 123 3.13 13.23 1.18
N ALA A 124 3.72 12.06 0.91
CA ALA A 124 4.30 11.73 -0.41
C ALA A 124 3.26 11.47 -1.52
N GLY A 125 1.96 11.66 -1.25
CA GLY A 125 0.90 11.46 -2.24
C GLY A 125 0.64 10.01 -2.58
N LYS A 126 0.70 9.09 -1.61
CA LYS A 126 0.39 7.65 -1.80
C LYS A 126 -0.91 7.42 -2.55
N THR A 127 -1.97 8.17 -2.20
CA THR A 127 -3.29 7.99 -2.82
C THR A 127 -3.28 8.30 -4.32
N LEU A 128 -2.48 9.26 -4.78
CA LEU A 128 -2.31 9.53 -6.22
C LEU A 128 -1.66 8.33 -6.93
N VAL A 129 -0.63 7.75 -6.30
CA VAL A 129 0.04 6.54 -6.83
C VAL A 129 -0.93 5.37 -6.86
N ILE A 130 -1.77 5.19 -5.84
CA ILE A 130 -2.82 4.15 -5.80
C ILE A 130 -3.80 4.31 -6.96
N VAL A 131 -4.35 5.50 -7.16
CA VAL A 131 -5.32 5.77 -8.26
C VAL A 131 -4.66 5.52 -9.63
N LYS A 132 -3.43 5.94 -9.80
CA LYS A 132 -2.68 5.71 -11.05
C LYS A 132 -2.35 4.23 -11.28
N LEU A 133 -2.05 3.49 -10.20
CA LEU A 133 -1.84 2.05 -10.27
C LEU A 133 -3.14 1.31 -10.66
N ILE A 134 -4.30 1.77 -10.21
CA ILE A 134 -5.60 1.23 -10.64
C ILE A 134 -5.81 1.41 -12.15
N GLU A 135 -5.47 2.58 -12.71
CA GLU A 135 -5.51 2.78 -14.17
C GLU A 135 -4.61 1.78 -14.90
N ILE A 136 -3.39 1.58 -14.39
CA ILE A 136 -2.43 0.63 -14.97
C ILE A 136 -2.97 -0.79 -14.92
N LEU A 137 -3.50 -1.24 -13.77
CA LEU A 137 -4.12 -2.56 -13.62
C LEU A 137 -5.27 -2.73 -14.61
N GLY A 138 -6.19 -1.77 -14.70
CA GLY A 138 -7.30 -1.83 -15.62
C GLY A 138 -6.87 -1.94 -17.09
N LYS A 139 -5.86 -1.18 -17.51
CA LYS A 139 -5.31 -1.28 -18.88
C LYS A 139 -4.65 -2.63 -19.15
N LEU A 140 -3.88 -3.16 -18.20
CA LEU A 140 -3.22 -4.46 -18.33
C LEU A 140 -4.24 -5.61 -18.35
N ILE A 141 -5.32 -5.52 -17.58
CA ILE A 141 -6.44 -6.47 -17.61
C ILE A 141 -7.14 -6.39 -18.98
N ALA A 142 -7.50 -5.20 -19.43
CA ALA A 142 -8.19 -5.00 -20.71
C ALA A 142 -7.38 -5.49 -21.92
N THR A 143 -6.07 -5.50 -21.85
CA THR A 143 -5.17 -6.00 -22.91
C THR A 143 -4.76 -7.46 -22.71
N ASN A 144 -5.36 -8.19 -21.76
CA ASN A 144 -5.04 -9.57 -21.39
C ASN A 144 -3.56 -9.78 -20.95
N GLU A 145 -2.93 -8.73 -20.45
CA GLU A 145 -1.59 -8.81 -19.87
C GLU A 145 -1.62 -9.28 -18.41
N LEU A 146 -2.69 -8.99 -17.69
CA LEU A 146 -2.98 -9.50 -16.36
C LEU A 146 -4.26 -10.34 -16.35
N PRO A 147 -4.40 -11.30 -15.42
CA PRO A 147 -5.67 -11.99 -15.18
C PRO A 147 -6.82 -11.01 -14.91
N ASP A 148 -8.03 -11.37 -15.38
CA ASP A 148 -9.25 -10.61 -15.13
C ASP A 148 -9.73 -10.81 -13.67
N ASN A 149 -8.99 -10.21 -12.74
CA ASN A 149 -9.30 -10.20 -11.32
C ASN A 149 -9.94 -8.87 -10.92
N ASP A 150 -10.80 -8.90 -9.91
CA ASP A 150 -11.43 -7.71 -9.36
C ASP A 150 -10.44 -6.87 -8.54
N ILE A 151 -10.66 -5.55 -8.50
CA ILE A 151 -9.82 -4.61 -7.78
C ILE A 151 -10.52 -4.18 -6.48
N LEU A 152 -9.83 -4.30 -5.35
CA LEU A 152 -10.31 -3.91 -4.02
C LEU A 152 -9.37 -2.91 -3.38
N PHE A 153 -9.89 -1.71 -3.08
CA PHE A 153 -9.18 -0.71 -2.29
C PHE A 153 -9.62 -0.77 -0.83
N LEU A 154 -8.65 -0.84 0.06
CA LEU A 154 -8.86 -0.90 1.51
C LEU A 154 -8.11 0.23 2.21
N ALA A 155 -8.82 0.97 3.05
CA ALA A 155 -8.24 1.97 3.93
C ALA A 155 -8.73 1.82 5.36
N HIS A 156 -7.92 2.24 6.33
CA HIS A 156 -8.22 2.04 7.75
C HIS A 156 -9.29 3.00 8.29
N ARG A 157 -9.51 4.17 7.64
CA ARG A 157 -10.40 5.23 8.12
C ARG A 157 -11.26 5.79 7.01
N ASP A 158 -12.42 6.33 7.38
CA ASP A 158 -13.39 6.90 6.42
C ASP A 158 -12.83 8.15 5.71
N ASP A 159 -12.05 8.99 6.40
CA ASP A 159 -11.42 10.17 5.78
C ASP A 159 -10.44 9.81 4.66
N LEU A 160 -9.74 8.67 4.76
CA LEU A 160 -8.89 8.15 3.68
C LEU A 160 -9.72 7.63 2.51
N LEU A 161 -10.87 7.01 2.78
CA LEU A 161 -11.81 6.60 1.73
C LEU A 161 -12.38 7.82 0.99
N GLU A 162 -12.76 8.87 1.71
CA GLU A 162 -13.26 10.10 1.08
C GLU A 162 -12.15 10.83 0.29
N GLN A 163 -10.92 10.85 0.78
CA GLN A 163 -9.78 11.37 0.04
C GLN A 163 -9.55 10.57 -1.26
N PHE A 164 -9.64 9.25 -1.20
CA PHE A 164 -9.51 8.37 -2.35
C PHE A 164 -10.59 8.68 -3.41
N LYS A 165 -11.87 8.77 -3.01
CA LYS A 165 -12.98 9.13 -3.91
C LYS A 165 -12.74 10.47 -4.59
N LYS A 166 -12.33 11.49 -3.81
CA LYS A 166 -12.02 12.82 -4.36
C LYS A 166 -10.92 12.77 -5.42
N HIS A 167 -9.85 11.99 -5.20
CA HIS A 167 -8.80 11.84 -6.19
C HIS A 167 -9.25 11.08 -7.44
N ILE A 168 -10.15 10.12 -7.31
CA ILE A 168 -10.77 9.46 -8.47
C ILE A 168 -11.63 10.44 -9.27
N ASP A 169 -12.42 11.29 -8.62
CA ASP A 169 -13.21 12.31 -9.30
C ASP A 169 -12.31 13.29 -10.06
N GLU A 170 -11.20 13.73 -9.46
CA GLU A 170 -10.22 14.60 -10.12
C GLU A 170 -9.56 13.88 -11.32
N PHE A 171 -9.20 12.61 -11.17
CA PHE A 171 -8.64 11.78 -12.24
C PHE A 171 -9.60 11.60 -13.41
N ASN A 172 -10.86 11.28 -13.13
CA ASN A 172 -11.88 11.00 -14.13
C ASN A 172 -12.25 12.22 -15.00
N LYS A 173 -12.06 13.46 -14.50
CA LYS A 173 -12.30 14.69 -15.27
C LYS A 173 -11.38 14.78 -16.48
N LEU A 174 -10.11 14.42 -16.34
CA LEU A 174 -9.14 14.42 -17.42
C LEU A 174 -9.17 13.14 -18.27
N ASN A 175 -9.48 12.01 -17.65
CA ASN A 175 -9.32 10.68 -18.26
C ASN A 175 -10.68 10.07 -18.64
N SER A 176 -11.43 10.75 -19.51
CA SER A 176 -12.80 10.33 -19.92
C SER A 176 -12.86 8.93 -20.54
N ASN A 177 -11.78 8.48 -21.19
CA ASN A 177 -11.70 7.18 -21.87
C ASN A 177 -11.36 6.01 -20.94
N THR A 178 -10.91 6.30 -19.72
CA THR A 178 -10.46 5.30 -18.74
C THR A 178 -11.05 5.64 -17.36
N LYS A 179 -12.37 5.80 -17.30
CA LYS A 179 -13.03 6.16 -16.03
C LYS A 179 -12.91 5.05 -15.01
N ILE A 180 -12.58 5.43 -13.78
CA ILE A 180 -12.61 4.55 -12.61
C ILE A 180 -13.98 4.74 -11.93
N ARG A 181 -14.74 3.67 -11.85
CA ARG A 181 -16.00 3.58 -11.11
C ARG A 181 -15.72 2.95 -9.75
N ILE A 182 -16.22 3.57 -8.69
CA ILE A 182 -16.03 3.09 -7.31
C ILE A 182 -17.34 2.58 -6.74
N GLU A 183 -17.29 1.37 -6.18
CA GLU A 183 -18.46 0.69 -5.63
C GLU A 183 -18.17 0.18 -4.20
N ASN A 184 -19.16 0.20 -3.34
CA ASN A 184 -19.00 -0.37 -2.01
C ASN A 184 -18.87 -1.89 -2.10
N LEU A 185 -17.95 -2.49 -1.34
CA LEU A 185 -17.77 -3.94 -1.34
C LEU A 185 -19.07 -4.69 -0.98
N ARG A 186 -19.96 -4.10 -0.19
CA ARG A 186 -21.26 -4.71 0.14
C ARG A 186 -22.17 -4.91 -1.06
N ASP A 187 -21.99 -4.10 -2.10
CA ASP A 187 -22.79 -4.15 -3.31
C ASP A 187 -22.18 -5.11 -4.36
N TYR A 188 -21.11 -5.82 -4.01
CA TYR A 188 -20.31 -6.66 -4.92
C TYR A 188 -21.16 -7.57 -5.80
N GLU A 189 -22.07 -8.36 -5.22
CA GLU A 189 -22.91 -9.30 -5.97
C GLU A 189 -23.84 -8.61 -6.96
N ASN A 190 -24.42 -7.46 -6.59
CA ASN A 190 -25.31 -6.69 -7.46
C ASN A 190 -24.52 -6.09 -8.63
N VAL A 191 -23.38 -5.48 -8.34
CA VAL A 191 -22.49 -4.89 -9.34
C VAL A 191 -21.97 -5.95 -10.31
N LYS A 192 -21.61 -7.15 -9.83
CA LYS A 192 -21.17 -8.25 -10.72
C LYS A 192 -22.29 -8.72 -11.65
N ARG A 193 -23.54 -8.75 -11.19
CA ARG A 193 -24.71 -9.10 -12.04
C ARG A 193 -24.96 -8.02 -13.09
N GLU A 194 -24.87 -6.75 -12.74
CA GLU A 194 -25.04 -5.62 -13.67
C GLU A 194 -23.93 -5.60 -14.73
N ASN A 195 -22.68 -5.79 -14.33
CA ASN A 195 -21.51 -5.81 -15.24
C ASN A 195 -21.49 -7.05 -16.16
N ALA A 196 -22.27 -8.09 -15.85
CA ALA A 196 -22.46 -9.22 -16.75
C ALA A 196 -23.31 -8.88 -17.98
N LEU A 197 -24.02 -7.74 -17.96
CA LEU A 197 -24.79 -7.24 -19.11
C LEU A 197 -23.84 -6.47 -20.05
N PRO A 198 -23.96 -6.63 -21.37
CA PRO A 198 -22.97 -6.20 -22.38
C PRO A 198 -22.86 -4.68 -22.59
N PHE A 199 -23.53 -3.85 -21.81
CA PHE A 199 -23.75 -2.43 -22.11
C PHE A 199 -22.70 -1.44 -21.56
N ASP A 200 -21.77 -1.84 -20.67
CA ASP A 200 -20.80 -0.89 -20.12
C ASP A 200 -19.39 -1.50 -19.91
N LYS A 201 -18.67 -1.69 -21.04
CA LYS A 201 -17.30 -2.26 -21.00
C LYS A 201 -16.18 -1.22 -20.86
N ASN A 202 -16.48 0.07 -20.72
CA ASN A 202 -15.47 1.13 -20.83
C ASN A 202 -14.96 1.70 -19.51
N GLY A 203 -15.23 1.07 -18.38
CA GLY A 203 -14.80 1.56 -17.06
C GLY A 203 -14.02 0.51 -16.25
N ILE A 204 -13.12 1.00 -15.38
CA ILE A 204 -12.43 0.18 -14.39
C ILE A 204 -13.27 0.21 -13.12
N THR A 205 -13.86 -0.93 -12.71
CA THR A 205 -14.61 -1.01 -11.46
C THR A 205 -13.65 -1.32 -10.30
N VAL A 206 -13.73 -0.53 -9.25
CA VAL A 206 -12.96 -0.70 -8.02
C VAL A 206 -13.92 -0.78 -6.85
N PHE A 207 -13.86 -1.88 -6.13
CA PHE A 207 -14.56 -2.01 -4.87
C PHE A 207 -13.76 -1.36 -3.75
N TYR A 208 -14.44 -0.72 -2.80
CA TYR A 208 -13.77 -0.12 -1.65
C TYR A 208 -14.44 -0.51 -0.35
N TYR A 209 -13.64 -0.63 0.70
CA TYR A 209 -14.13 -0.84 2.06
C TYR A 209 -13.12 -0.41 3.12
N ARG A 210 -13.59 -0.38 4.38
CA ARG A 210 -12.69 -0.18 5.53
C ARG A 210 -11.96 -1.47 5.88
N SER A 211 -10.66 -1.41 5.95
CA SER A 211 -9.81 -2.57 6.25
C SER A 211 -10.04 -3.16 7.66
N ASP A 212 -10.41 -2.34 8.64
CA ASP A 212 -10.70 -2.77 10.02
C ASP A 212 -12.07 -3.43 10.19
N LEU A 213 -12.96 -3.31 9.19
CA LEU A 213 -14.30 -3.89 9.20
C LEU A 213 -14.39 -5.20 8.37
N ILE A 214 -13.29 -5.72 7.88
CA ILE A 214 -13.23 -7.03 7.22
C ILE A 214 -12.83 -8.07 8.26
N SER A 215 -13.70 -9.03 8.54
CA SER A 215 -13.50 -10.06 9.57
C SER A 215 -14.40 -11.27 9.30
N ASP A 216 -14.41 -12.24 10.22
CA ASP A 216 -15.34 -13.35 10.29
C ASP A 216 -16.49 -13.09 11.29
N GLU A 217 -16.52 -11.92 11.90
CA GLU A 217 -17.51 -11.58 12.92
C GLU A 217 -18.82 -11.11 12.29
N HIS A 218 -19.94 -11.49 12.91
CA HIS A 218 -21.28 -11.06 12.51
C HIS A 218 -21.70 -9.81 13.30
N LYS A 219 -21.31 -8.65 12.81
CA LYS A 219 -21.72 -7.34 13.34
C LYS A 219 -22.17 -6.45 12.19
N GLU A 220 -23.09 -5.54 12.44
CA GLU A 220 -23.78 -4.73 11.42
C GLU A 220 -22.85 -4.04 10.39
N LYS A 221 -21.70 -3.53 10.85
CA LYS A 221 -20.74 -2.86 9.97
C LYS A 221 -19.61 -3.75 9.46
N ILE A 222 -19.52 -4.99 9.97
CA ILE A 222 -18.46 -5.93 9.60
C ILE A 222 -18.91 -6.75 8.41
N VAL A 223 -18.04 -6.89 7.42
CA VAL A 223 -18.23 -7.82 6.31
C VAL A 223 -17.46 -9.12 6.57
N ASN A 224 -18.16 -10.24 6.41
CA ASN A 224 -17.50 -11.53 6.48
C ASN A 224 -16.69 -11.75 5.20
N PHE A 225 -15.36 -11.87 5.33
CA PHE A 225 -14.45 -12.01 4.19
C PHE A 225 -14.77 -13.23 3.31
N LYS A 226 -15.34 -14.29 3.88
CA LYS A 226 -15.71 -15.51 3.14
C LYS A 226 -16.78 -15.26 2.07
N ASN A 227 -17.66 -14.29 2.29
CA ASN A 227 -18.69 -13.92 1.31
C ASN A 227 -18.07 -13.17 0.10
N TYR A 228 -16.84 -12.72 0.23
CA TYR A 228 -16.10 -11.97 -0.81
C TYR A 228 -14.83 -12.71 -1.22
N ASP A 229 -14.80 -14.04 -1.03
CA ASP A 229 -13.62 -14.85 -1.33
C ASP A 229 -13.21 -14.78 -2.81
N ASN A 230 -14.17 -14.73 -3.74
CA ASN A 230 -13.92 -14.62 -5.18
C ASN A 230 -12.82 -15.58 -5.68
N ASN A 231 -12.70 -16.75 -5.09
CA ASN A 231 -11.63 -17.72 -5.33
C ASN A 231 -10.22 -17.10 -5.18
N GLY A 232 -10.04 -16.09 -4.33
CA GLY A 232 -8.79 -15.39 -4.14
C GLY A 232 -8.37 -14.47 -5.30
N LYS A 233 -9.27 -14.15 -6.22
CA LYS A 233 -9.00 -13.36 -7.42
C LYS A 233 -9.20 -11.87 -7.18
N TRP A 234 -8.44 -11.32 -6.22
CA TRP A 234 -8.44 -9.90 -5.93
C TRP A 234 -7.08 -9.26 -6.17
N TYR A 235 -7.06 -8.09 -6.80
CA TYR A 235 -5.98 -7.13 -6.70
C TYR A 235 -6.30 -6.20 -5.53
N ILE A 236 -5.65 -6.40 -4.37
CA ILE A 236 -5.92 -5.64 -3.15
C ILE A 236 -4.90 -4.52 -3.03
N LEU A 237 -5.38 -3.27 -3.00
CA LEU A 237 -4.58 -2.09 -2.70
C LEU A 237 -4.90 -1.65 -1.26
N LEU A 238 -3.96 -1.86 -0.35
CA LEU A 238 -4.12 -1.56 1.07
C LEU A 238 -3.36 -0.29 1.43
N ASP A 239 -4.09 0.78 1.75
CA ASP A 239 -3.50 2.01 2.28
C ASP A 239 -3.33 1.92 3.80
N GLU A 240 -2.23 2.50 4.31
CA GLU A 240 -1.83 2.42 5.73
C GLU A 240 -1.66 0.97 6.23
N ALA A 241 -0.98 0.13 5.44
CA ALA A 241 -0.78 -1.30 5.71
C ALA A 241 -0.20 -1.60 7.11
N HIS A 242 0.58 -0.65 7.69
CA HIS A 242 1.16 -0.78 9.04
C HIS A 242 0.10 -0.96 10.14
N LYS A 243 -1.15 -0.57 9.93
CA LYS A 243 -2.25 -0.79 10.90
C LYS A 243 -2.65 -2.26 11.03
N GLY A 244 -2.24 -3.10 10.10
CA GLY A 244 -2.40 -4.55 10.16
C GLY A 244 -1.06 -5.28 10.00
N ASP A 245 0.05 -4.56 10.01
CA ASP A 245 1.39 -5.01 9.66
C ASP A 245 2.15 -5.56 10.87
N LYS A 246 1.51 -6.43 11.62
CA LYS A 246 2.20 -7.28 12.58
C LYS A 246 2.34 -8.66 11.96
N GLU A 247 3.47 -9.32 12.16
CA GLU A 247 3.77 -10.65 11.64
C GLU A 247 2.61 -11.65 11.83
N ASP A 248 1.77 -11.38 12.82
CA ASP A 248 0.61 -12.16 13.24
C ASP A 248 -0.72 -11.48 13.02
N SER A 249 -0.74 -10.38 12.28
CA SER A 249 -1.97 -9.66 12.09
C SER A 249 -2.99 -10.54 11.35
N LYS A 250 -4.09 -10.83 12.04
CA LYS A 250 -5.27 -11.50 11.47
C LYS A 250 -5.66 -10.90 10.11
N ARG A 251 -5.55 -9.58 9.97
CA ARG A 251 -5.92 -8.84 8.75
C ARG A 251 -5.00 -9.16 7.58
N GLN A 252 -3.69 -9.19 7.79
CA GLN A 252 -2.73 -9.51 6.72
C GLN A 252 -2.93 -10.93 6.18
N ILE A 253 -3.34 -11.86 7.03
CA ILE A 253 -3.69 -13.22 6.59
C ILE A 253 -4.99 -13.21 5.79
N LEU A 254 -6.03 -12.47 6.25
CA LEU A 254 -7.28 -12.36 5.49
C LEU A 254 -7.04 -11.74 4.09
N TYR A 255 -6.21 -10.70 4.00
CA TYR A 255 -5.89 -10.11 2.69
C TYR A 255 -5.07 -11.06 1.82
N SER A 256 -4.16 -11.86 2.42
CA SER A 256 -3.42 -12.90 1.69
C SER A 256 -4.36 -13.98 1.14
N ILE A 257 -5.37 -14.40 1.92
CA ILE A 257 -6.39 -15.35 1.48
C ILE A 257 -7.22 -14.76 0.34
N LEU A 258 -7.72 -13.54 0.49
CA LEU A 258 -8.53 -12.88 -0.54
C LEU A 258 -7.74 -12.63 -1.84
N SER A 259 -6.43 -12.43 -1.76
CA SER A 259 -5.57 -12.20 -2.93
C SER A 259 -4.75 -13.41 -3.35
N ARG A 260 -5.05 -14.63 -2.85
CA ARG A 260 -4.19 -15.81 -3.07
C ARG A 260 -3.99 -16.21 -4.53
N ASN A 261 -4.95 -15.91 -5.40
CA ASN A 261 -4.87 -16.06 -6.85
C ASN A 261 -4.85 -14.69 -7.59
N GLY A 262 -4.61 -13.63 -6.84
CA GLY A 262 -4.44 -12.26 -7.32
C GLY A 262 -3.10 -11.69 -6.85
N PHE A 263 -3.15 -10.45 -6.35
CA PHE A 263 -1.94 -9.77 -5.89
C PHE A 263 -2.25 -8.74 -4.79
N LEU A 264 -1.38 -8.63 -3.78
CA LEU A 264 -1.52 -7.70 -2.67
C LEU A 264 -0.52 -6.55 -2.79
N PHE A 265 -1.01 -5.31 -2.75
CA PHE A 265 -0.23 -4.08 -2.78
C PHE A 265 -0.34 -3.39 -1.42
N ASN A 266 0.72 -3.38 -0.64
CA ASN A 266 0.80 -2.73 0.65
C ASN A 266 1.43 -1.34 0.51
N PHE A 267 0.71 -0.28 0.89
CA PHE A 267 1.21 1.08 0.96
C PHE A 267 1.35 1.51 2.42
N SER A 268 2.52 2.00 2.81
CA SER A 268 2.74 2.48 4.17
C SER A 268 3.86 3.50 4.26
N ALA A 269 3.78 4.38 5.25
CA ALA A 269 4.91 5.21 5.66
C ALA A 269 5.88 4.46 6.59
N THR A 270 5.42 3.38 7.22
CA THR A 270 6.19 2.57 8.17
C THR A 270 5.81 1.11 8.01
N PHE A 271 6.76 0.23 7.73
CA PHE A 271 6.56 -1.22 7.74
C PHE A 271 7.20 -1.84 8.98
N ILE A 272 6.63 -2.92 9.47
CA ILE A 272 7.11 -3.69 10.61
C ILE A 272 7.28 -5.17 10.23
N ASP A 273 6.42 -5.69 9.34
CA ASP A 273 6.45 -7.08 8.90
C ASP A 273 7.69 -7.35 8.02
N PRO A 274 8.54 -8.33 8.35
CA PRO A 274 9.68 -8.71 7.54
C PRO A 274 9.33 -9.03 6.08
N ARG A 275 8.14 -9.59 5.83
CA ARG A 275 7.67 -9.92 4.48
C ARG A 275 7.51 -8.66 3.63
N ASP A 276 7.04 -7.54 4.20
CA ASP A 276 6.89 -6.29 3.46
C ASP A 276 8.23 -5.64 3.14
N PHE A 277 9.26 -5.83 3.98
CA PHE A 277 10.62 -5.39 3.63
C PHE A 277 11.21 -6.20 2.48
N VAL A 278 11.06 -7.52 2.51
CA VAL A 278 11.56 -8.42 1.45
C VAL A 278 10.87 -8.12 0.12
N THR A 279 9.57 -7.89 0.13
CA THR A 279 8.76 -7.59 -1.05
C THR A 279 8.62 -6.09 -1.35
N CYS A 280 9.45 -5.24 -0.73
CA CYS A 280 9.45 -3.80 -1.00
C CYS A 280 9.94 -3.52 -2.43
N ALA A 281 9.04 -3.04 -3.27
CA ALA A 281 9.32 -2.66 -4.64
C ALA A 281 9.90 -1.25 -4.76
N PHE A 282 9.53 -0.36 -3.83
CA PHE A 282 9.95 1.03 -3.84
C PHE A 282 10.03 1.59 -2.43
N ASN A 283 11.15 2.23 -2.11
CA ASN A 283 11.38 2.87 -0.83
C ASN A 283 11.63 4.37 -1.00
N PHE A 284 10.66 5.15 -0.58
CA PHE A 284 10.72 6.60 -0.41
C PHE A 284 10.21 6.96 0.99
N ASN A 285 10.94 6.46 1.99
CA ASN A 285 10.62 6.67 3.40
C ASN A 285 10.84 8.13 3.83
N LEU A 286 10.55 8.43 5.10
CA LEU A 286 10.65 9.80 5.62
C LEU A 286 12.06 10.40 5.47
N SER A 287 13.13 9.62 5.61
CA SER A 287 14.51 10.12 5.44
C SER A 287 14.71 10.63 4.02
N LYS A 288 14.42 9.79 3.02
CA LYS A 288 14.54 10.18 1.61
C LYS A 288 13.62 11.34 1.22
N PHE A 289 12.39 11.35 1.77
CA PHE A 289 11.44 12.43 1.55
C PHE A 289 11.97 13.79 2.03
N VAL A 290 12.68 13.79 3.16
CA VAL A 290 13.31 15.00 3.70
C VAL A 290 14.61 15.35 2.95
N GLU A 291 15.45 14.36 2.65
CA GLU A 291 16.71 14.53 1.89
C GLU A 291 16.47 15.12 0.50
N ASP A 292 15.39 14.68 -0.19
CA ASP A 292 15.01 15.18 -1.52
C ASP A 292 14.25 16.51 -1.46
N GLY A 293 14.13 17.15 -0.27
CA GLY A 293 13.57 18.49 -0.11
C GLY A 293 12.03 18.56 -0.08
N PHE A 294 11.31 17.44 -0.07
CA PHE A 294 9.84 17.43 0.03
C PHE A 294 9.34 17.56 1.47
N GLY A 295 10.14 17.15 2.46
CA GLY A 295 9.83 17.21 3.87
C GLY A 295 10.51 18.36 4.59
N LYS A 296 9.98 18.69 5.79
CA LYS A 296 10.63 19.63 6.69
C LYS A 296 11.70 18.91 7.51
N HIS A 297 12.86 19.50 7.66
CA HIS A 297 13.85 19.01 8.61
C HIS A 297 13.29 19.10 10.04
N ILE A 298 13.28 17.99 10.75
CA ILE A 298 12.88 17.93 12.15
C ILE A 298 14.15 17.99 12.98
N TYR A 299 14.39 19.13 13.63
CA TYR A 299 15.45 19.27 14.62
C TYR A 299 14.90 18.85 15.98
N VAL A 300 15.50 17.81 16.52
CA VAL A 300 15.13 17.30 17.84
C VAL A 300 16.25 17.65 18.80
N SER A 301 15.94 18.50 19.78
CA SER A 301 16.88 18.76 20.87
C SER A 301 16.94 17.52 21.77
N SER A 302 18.06 16.78 21.72
CA SER A 302 18.27 15.58 22.53
C SER A 302 18.18 15.86 24.04
N ALA A 303 18.60 17.05 24.47
CA ALA A 303 18.50 17.49 25.87
C ALA A 303 17.02 17.65 26.29
N GLU A 304 16.16 18.19 25.41
CA GLU A 304 14.73 18.40 25.73
C GLU A 304 13.92 17.10 25.66
N ILE A 305 14.28 16.18 24.77
CA ILE A 305 13.64 14.84 24.72
C ILE A 305 13.93 14.03 25.97
N ASN A 306 15.19 14.04 26.42
CA ASN A 306 15.56 13.31 27.62
C ASN A 306 14.84 13.83 28.88
N ALA A 307 14.50 15.13 28.91
CA ALA A 307 13.73 15.73 30.00
C ALA A 307 12.32 15.10 30.19
N PHE A 308 11.75 14.47 29.15
CA PHE A 308 10.41 13.86 29.19
C PHE A 308 10.42 12.33 29.17
N ARG A 309 11.58 11.70 28.97
CA ARG A 309 11.68 10.23 28.91
C ARG A 309 11.62 9.55 30.28
N GLU A 310 12.17 10.18 31.30
CA GLU A 310 12.19 9.63 32.66
C GLU A 310 11.35 10.51 33.59
N GLN A 311 10.38 9.92 34.28
CA GLN A 311 9.46 10.65 35.15
C GLN A 311 10.15 11.22 36.44
N THR A 312 11.36 10.75 36.73
CA THR A 312 12.04 11.03 37.99
C THR A 312 13.13 12.10 37.93
N ASP A 313 13.65 12.42 36.70
CA ASP A 313 14.90 13.21 36.61
C ASP A 313 14.71 14.73 36.46
N PHE A 314 13.50 15.21 36.25
CA PHE A 314 13.22 16.64 36.06
C PHE A 314 12.11 17.13 36.98
N SER A 315 12.38 18.21 37.69
CA SER A 315 11.37 18.88 38.51
C SER A 315 10.22 19.39 37.60
N GLU A 316 9.01 19.47 38.15
CA GLU A 316 7.84 20.03 37.50
C GLU A 316 8.08 21.43 36.93
N ILE A 317 8.87 22.25 37.64
CA ILE A 317 9.28 23.60 37.21
C ILE A 317 10.13 23.53 35.92
N THR A 318 11.03 22.54 35.78
CA THR A 318 11.86 22.40 34.59
C THR A 318 11.01 22.00 33.37
N LYS A 319 10.06 21.09 33.53
CA LYS A 319 9.10 20.70 32.50
C LYS A 319 8.25 21.88 32.06
N GLN A 320 7.72 22.66 32.98
CA GLN A 320 6.97 23.88 32.71
C GLN A 320 7.79 24.92 31.91
N LYS A 321 9.07 25.13 32.26
CA LYS A 321 9.98 26.02 31.53
C LYS A 321 10.19 25.55 30.07
N ILE A 322 10.37 24.23 29.84
CA ILE A 322 10.53 23.67 28.50
C ILE A 322 9.26 23.89 27.68
N VAL A 323 8.08 23.61 28.24
CA VAL A 323 6.80 23.85 27.58
C VAL A 323 6.62 25.32 27.23
N LEU A 324 6.87 26.22 28.18
CA LEU A 324 6.77 27.67 27.98
C LEU A 324 7.72 28.15 26.86
N LYS A 325 8.98 27.69 26.87
CA LYS A 325 9.95 28.01 25.82
C LYS A 325 9.47 27.54 24.44
N THR A 326 8.90 26.35 24.36
CA THR A 326 8.36 25.78 23.11
C THR A 326 7.19 26.61 22.60
N LEU A 327 6.27 27.00 23.47
CA LEU A 327 5.12 27.85 23.12
C LEU A 327 5.55 29.25 22.64
N LEU A 328 6.54 29.86 23.31
CA LEU A 328 7.10 31.16 22.89
C LEU A 328 7.76 31.04 21.52
N LEU A 329 8.52 29.96 21.28
CA LEU A 329 9.18 29.71 20.00
C LEU A 329 8.15 29.51 18.87
N LEU A 330 7.10 28.72 19.11
CA LEU A 330 6.03 28.53 18.14
C LEU A 330 5.30 29.84 17.82
N THR A 331 5.02 30.65 18.82
CA THR A 331 4.38 31.97 18.64
C THR A 331 5.27 32.90 17.80
N TYR A 332 6.59 32.90 18.08
CA TYR A 332 7.55 33.69 17.33
C TYR A 332 7.65 33.23 15.87
N ILE A 333 7.75 31.90 15.64
CA ILE A 333 7.81 31.32 14.30
C ILE A 333 6.54 31.67 13.52
N ASN A 334 5.35 31.52 14.09
CA ASN A 334 4.10 31.86 13.43
C ASN A 334 4.05 33.33 12.99
N LYS A 335 4.44 34.25 13.87
CA LYS A 335 4.52 35.69 13.54
C LYS A 335 5.55 35.99 12.42
N TYR A 336 6.65 35.24 12.39
CA TYR A 336 7.68 35.38 11.36
C TYR A 336 7.17 34.87 10.00
N PHE A 337 6.48 33.75 9.96
CA PHE A 337 5.85 33.24 8.74
C PHE A 337 4.72 34.15 8.23
N GLU A 338 3.90 34.74 9.10
CA GLU A 338 2.92 35.74 8.69
C GLU A 338 3.56 36.95 8.00
N LYS A 339 4.71 37.41 8.49
CA LYS A 339 5.46 38.50 7.85
C LYS A 339 6.01 38.11 6.49
N ILE A 340 6.58 36.90 6.34
CA ILE A 340 7.10 36.38 5.07
C ILE A 340 5.96 36.22 4.06
N ASN A 341 4.83 35.65 4.46
CA ASN A 341 3.69 35.47 3.58
C ASN A 341 3.08 36.80 3.11
N LYS A 342 3.05 37.82 3.97
CA LYS A 342 2.63 39.16 3.58
C LYS A 342 3.60 39.78 2.56
N ALA A 343 4.91 39.68 2.80
CA ALA A 343 5.92 40.19 1.87
C ALA A 343 5.91 39.45 0.52
N ALA A 344 5.65 38.15 0.49
CA ALA A 344 5.53 37.37 -0.74
C ALA A 344 4.23 37.68 -1.51
N GLY A 345 3.15 38.07 -0.84
CA GLY A 345 1.88 38.47 -1.45
C GLY A 345 1.92 39.89 -2.03
N GLU A 346 2.85 40.75 -1.58
CA GLU A 346 3.07 42.10 -2.11
C GLU A 346 3.96 42.12 -3.39
N ILE A 347 4.55 40.98 -3.76
CA ILE A 347 5.43 40.80 -4.93
C ILE A 347 4.68 40.10 -6.10
N SER A 348 3.49 39.65 -5.88
CA SER A 348 2.58 39.05 -6.90
C SER A 348 1.49 40.06 -7.26
#